data_b1f2ae203dd66a1ddb3fcf4d60f548a3
#
_entry.id   b1f2ae203dd66a1ddb3fcf4d60f548a3
#
_cell.length_a   1.000
_cell.length_b   1.000
_cell.length_c   1.000
_cell.angle_alpha   90.00
_cell.angle_beta   90.00
_cell.angle_gamma   90.00
#
_symmetry.space_group_name_H-M   'P 1'
#
loop_
_entity.id
_entity.type
_entity.pdbx_description
1 polymer ?
#
loop_
_entity_poly.entity_id
_entity_poly.type
_entity_poly.pdbx_seq_one_letter_code
_entity_poly.pdbx_strand_id
1 'polypeptide(L)'
;MEQVRISGGTGFLDVNARARAELPQSLRIALATGQLRRPLATTLGPVLDLLVDGDYRVSGPERLPAEQELTPTDAWPPSDEARVGYYRTAIRSGHRPVAVVLADGERELILDGHHKIAAYRAEEVAPAVVRITQGQAYSPS
;
A
#
# COMPACT_ATOMS: atom_id res chain seq x y z
N MET A 1 -9.19 -2.21 -12.90
CA MET A 1 -8.80 -3.25 -11.94
C MET A 1 -8.02 -4.33 -12.65
N GLU A 2 -6.90 -4.69 -12.11
CA GLU A 2 -6.03 -5.71 -12.71
C GLU A 2 -6.09 -6.99 -11.89
N GLN A 3 -6.06 -8.12 -12.57
CA GLN A 3 -5.97 -9.44 -11.93
C GLN A 3 -4.54 -9.92 -12.05
N VAL A 4 -4.00 -10.45 -10.95
CA VAL A 4 -2.61 -10.89 -10.89
C VAL A 4 -2.56 -12.24 -10.19
N ARG A 5 -1.79 -13.16 -10.74
CA ARG A 5 -1.48 -14.42 -10.07
C ARG A 5 -0.05 -14.36 -9.54
N ILE A 6 0.12 -14.59 -8.26
CA ILE A 6 1.42 -14.65 -7.62
C ILE A 6 1.83 -16.11 -7.51
N SER A 7 3.03 -16.41 -8.02
CA SER A 7 3.62 -17.73 -7.94
C SER A 7 5.08 -17.55 -7.54
N GLY A 8 5.51 -18.25 -6.51
CA GLY A 8 6.85 -18.10 -5.97
C GLY A 8 7.03 -16.89 -5.08
N GLY A 9 5.93 -16.36 -4.55
CA GLY A 9 5.99 -15.25 -3.60
C GLY A 9 6.61 -15.68 -2.28
N THR A 10 7.19 -14.74 -1.55
CA THR A 10 7.92 -15.04 -0.32
C THR A 10 7.02 -15.13 0.90
N GLY A 11 5.83 -14.53 0.86
CA GLY A 11 4.91 -14.55 1.99
C GLY A 11 5.36 -13.71 3.18
N PHE A 12 6.31 -12.80 3.00
CA PHE A 12 6.92 -12.03 4.09
C PHE A 12 6.12 -10.81 4.54
N LEU A 13 4.96 -10.59 4.01
CA LEU A 13 4.21 -9.36 4.30
C LEU A 13 3.85 -9.17 5.77
N ASP A 14 3.59 -10.26 6.45
CA ASP A 14 3.11 -10.17 7.83
C ASP A 14 4.21 -9.88 8.83
N VAL A 15 5.47 -10.02 8.44
CA VAL A 15 6.50 -10.17 9.44
C VAL A 15 7.71 -9.30 9.24
N ASN A 16 7.82 -8.56 8.12
CA ASN A 16 9.12 -7.98 7.87
C ASN A 16 9.08 -6.62 7.18
N ALA A 17 9.02 -5.58 8.02
CA ALA A 17 9.19 -4.22 7.55
C ALA A 17 10.50 -4.03 6.77
N ARG A 18 11.52 -4.84 7.07
CA ARG A 18 12.81 -4.76 6.40
C ARG A 18 12.70 -5.13 4.92
N ALA A 19 11.91 -6.14 4.58
CA ALA A 19 11.72 -6.52 3.18
C ALA A 19 11.07 -5.38 2.37
N ARG A 20 10.19 -4.61 3.00
CA ARG A 20 9.54 -3.47 2.35
C ARG A 20 10.51 -2.29 2.18
N ALA A 21 11.44 -2.14 3.12
CA ALA A 21 12.45 -1.09 3.05
C ALA A 21 13.41 -1.29 1.88
N GLU A 22 13.44 -2.50 1.32
CA GLU A 22 14.28 -2.84 0.19
C GLU A 22 13.60 -2.66 -1.17
N LEU A 23 12.44 -2.02 -1.20
CA LEU A 23 11.77 -1.75 -2.47
C LEU A 23 12.65 -0.89 -3.37
N PRO A 24 12.64 -1.15 -4.69
CA PRO A 24 13.43 -0.34 -5.62
C PRO A 24 13.11 1.14 -5.49
N GLN A 25 14.14 1.97 -5.62
CA GLN A 25 13.98 3.42 -5.49
C GLN A 25 12.97 3.98 -6.49
N SER A 26 12.95 3.45 -7.72
CA SER A 26 11.99 3.90 -8.74
C SER A 26 10.55 3.70 -8.29
N LEU A 27 10.26 2.56 -7.65
CA LEU A 27 8.93 2.29 -7.12
C LEU A 27 8.62 3.21 -5.93
N ARG A 28 9.59 3.41 -5.04
CA ARG A 28 9.42 4.29 -3.89
C ARG A 28 9.09 5.71 -4.32
N ILE A 29 9.77 6.21 -5.35
CA ILE A 29 9.50 7.54 -5.91
C ILE A 29 8.12 7.59 -6.55
N ALA A 30 7.75 6.57 -7.32
CA ALA A 30 6.45 6.51 -7.96
C ALA A 30 5.31 6.56 -6.94
N LEU A 31 5.46 5.82 -5.84
CA LEU A 31 4.46 5.83 -4.75
C LEU A 31 4.44 7.19 -4.05
N ALA A 32 5.60 7.76 -3.78
CA ALA A 32 5.69 9.05 -3.07
C ALA A 32 5.09 10.20 -3.89
N THR A 33 5.19 10.14 -5.19
CA THR A 33 4.67 11.19 -6.09
C THR A 33 3.26 10.90 -6.59
N GLY A 34 2.77 9.68 -6.41
CA GLY A 34 1.47 9.28 -6.92
C GLY A 34 1.44 8.99 -8.41
N GLN A 35 2.61 8.89 -9.04
CA GLN A 35 2.72 8.66 -10.48
C GLN A 35 3.08 7.21 -10.75
N LEU A 36 2.05 6.37 -10.80
CA LEU A 36 2.21 4.95 -11.04
C LEU A 36 1.90 4.62 -12.49
N ARG A 37 2.84 3.93 -13.15
CA ARG A 37 2.63 3.46 -14.51
C ARG A 37 1.76 2.22 -14.52
N ARG A 38 0.96 2.11 -15.56
CA ARG A 38 0.18 0.90 -15.80
C ARG A 38 0.92 -0.01 -16.77
N PRO A 39 0.76 -1.33 -16.68
CA PRO A 39 -0.11 -2.00 -15.71
C PRO A 39 0.47 -1.97 -14.28
N LEU A 40 -0.41 -1.85 -13.32
CA LEU A 40 -0.01 -1.79 -11.91
C LEU A 40 0.68 -3.08 -11.47
N ALA A 41 0.27 -4.21 -12.02
CA ALA A 41 0.89 -5.50 -11.70
C ALA A 41 2.38 -5.50 -11.99
N THR A 42 2.81 -4.87 -13.06
CA THR A 42 4.22 -4.76 -13.40
C THR A 42 4.93 -3.76 -12.49
N THR A 43 4.34 -2.60 -12.31
CA THR A 43 4.92 -1.53 -11.51
C THR A 43 5.08 -1.95 -10.05
N LEU A 44 4.10 -2.68 -9.51
CA LEU A 44 4.10 -3.12 -8.12
C LEU A 44 4.71 -4.51 -7.92
N GLY A 45 5.35 -5.06 -8.94
CA GLY A 45 5.97 -6.39 -8.87
C GLY A 45 6.75 -6.64 -7.59
N PRO A 46 7.65 -5.74 -7.16
CA PRO A 46 8.42 -5.95 -5.93
C PRO A 46 7.57 -6.08 -4.67
N VAL A 47 6.42 -5.41 -4.62
CA VAL A 47 5.47 -5.56 -3.49
C VAL A 47 4.71 -6.88 -3.62
N LEU A 48 4.23 -7.17 -4.82
CA LEU A 48 3.45 -8.38 -5.08
C LEU A 48 4.27 -9.65 -4.80
N ASP A 49 5.57 -9.61 -5.06
CA ASP A 49 6.46 -10.74 -4.80
C ASP A 49 6.61 -11.05 -3.30
N LEU A 50 6.18 -10.14 -2.43
CA LEU A 50 6.20 -10.38 -0.98
C LEU A 50 4.94 -11.09 -0.49
N LEU A 51 3.94 -11.26 -1.35
CA LEU A 51 2.69 -11.90 -0.98
C LEU A 51 2.82 -13.42 -1.04
N VAL A 52 1.92 -14.10 -0.36
CA VAL A 52 1.78 -15.55 -0.54
C VAL A 52 1.21 -15.84 -1.92
N ASP A 53 1.49 -17.03 -2.44
CA ASP A 53 0.95 -17.41 -3.74
C ASP A 53 -0.57 -17.38 -3.74
N GLY A 54 -1.14 -16.95 -4.82
CA GLY A 54 -2.58 -16.86 -4.98
C GLY A 54 -2.99 -15.90 -6.07
N ASP A 55 -4.28 -15.70 -6.18
CA ASP A 55 -4.85 -14.74 -7.13
C ASP A 55 -5.19 -13.45 -6.40
N TYR A 56 -4.84 -12.33 -7.00
CA TYR A 56 -5.05 -11.01 -6.42
C TYR A 56 -5.67 -10.07 -7.43
N ARG A 57 -6.35 -9.06 -6.92
CA ARG A 57 -6.83 -7.93 -7.70
C ARG A 57 -6.12 -6.69 -7.22
N VAL A 58 -5.67 -5.87 -8.17
CA VAL A 58 -4.96 -4.62 -7.87
C VAL A 58 -5.74 -3.48 -8.48
N SER A 59 -6.09 -2.50 -7.68
CA SER A 59 -6.83 -1.33 -8.15
C SER A 59 -6.29 -0.05 -7.55
N GLY A 60 -6.61 1.05 -8.18
CA GLY A 60 -6.23 2.37 -7.70
C GLY A 60 -5.29 3.09 -8.65
N PRO A 61 -4.64 4.18 -8.21
CA PRO A 61 -4.85 4.79 -6.89
C PRO A 61 -6.29 5.29 -6.71
N GLU A 62 -6.80 5.06 -5.50
CA GLU A 62 -8.14 5.49 -5.13
C GLU A 62 -8.12 6.11 -3.75
N ARG A 63 -9.12 6.91 -3.43
CA ARG A 63 -9.24 7.48 -2.10
C ARG A 63 -10.06 6.57 -1.23
N LEU A 64 -9.52 6.25 -0.05
CA LEU A 64 -10.30 5.51 0.94
C LEU A 64 -11.14 6.47 1.76
N PRO A 65 -12.35 6.05 2.18
CA PRO A 65 -13.15 6.83 3.11
C PRO A 65 -12.36 7.13 4.39
N ALA A 66 -12.52 8.32 4.93
CA ALA A 66 -11.80 8.74 6.13
C ALA A 66 -12.09 7.84 7.34
N GLU A 67 -13.28 7.23 7.38
CA GLU A 67 -13.68 6.33 8.46
C GLU A 67 -13.18 4.89 8.28
N GLN A 68 -12.53 4.60 7.15
CA GLN A 68 -12.01 3.24 6.91
C GLN A 68 -10.88 2.94 7.88
N GLU A 69 -11.04 1.88 8.66
CA GLU A 69 -9.98 1.42 9.54
C GLU A 69 -8.88 0.74 8.75
N LEU A 70 -7.64 1.12 9.06
CA LEU A 70 -6.46 0.51 8.47
C LEU A 70 -5.64 -0.12 9.58
N THR A 71 -5.23 -1.37 9.37
CA THR A 71 -4.41 -2.12 10.34
C THR A 71 -2.94 -1.95 9.98
N PRO A 72 -2.12 -1.37 10.85
CA PRO A 72 -0.69 -1.25 10.59
C PRO A 72 0.00 -2.61 10.60
N THR A 73 1.02 -2.77 9.77
CA THR A 73 1.89 -3.94 9.77
C THR A 73 3.30 -3.61 10.27
N ASP A 74 3.47 -2.40 10.79
CA ASP A 74 4.71 -1.91 11.36
C ASP A 74 4.35 -1.03 12.55
N ALA A 75 5.36 -0.45 13.21
CA ALA A 75 5.14 0.40 14.38
C ALA A 75 4.11 1.50 14.11
N TRP A 76 3.18 1.65 15.04
CA TRP A 76 2.14 2.66 14.92
C TRP A 76 1.93 3.36 16.27
N PRO A 77 1.91 4.72 16.31
CA PRO A 77 2.19 5.60 15.17
C PRO A 77 3.64 5.50 14.71
N PRO A 78 3.93 5.87 13.45
CA PRO A 78 5.31 5.85 12.97
C PRO A 78 6.19 6.80 13.79
N SER A 79 7.41 6.36 14.08
CA SER A 79 8.33 7.13 14.92
C SER A 79 9.08 8.23 14.18
N ASP A 80 9.16 8.16 12.86
CA ASP A 80 9.89 9.14 12.07
C ASP A 80 9.00 10.37 11.79
N GLU A 81 8.97 11.29 12.72
CA GLU A 81 8.16 12.50 12.63
C GLU A 81 8.57 13.39 11.47
N ALA A 82 9.84 13.43 11.13
CA ALA A 82 10.32 14.23 10.00
C ALA A 82 9.75 13.72 8.68
N ARG A 83 9.65 12.40 8.55
CA ARG A 83 9.08 11.78 7.36
C ARG A 83 7.58 12.01 7.26
N VAL A 84 6.88 11.90 8.37
CA VAL A 84 5.45 12.25 8.43
C VAL A 84 5.27 13.71 8.04
N GLY A 85 6.08 14.61 8.58
CA GLY A 85 6.04 16.04 8.24
C GLY A 85 6.27 16.32 6.77
N TYR A 86 7.19 15.60 6.16
CA TYR A 86 7.44 15.70 4.72
C TYR A 86 6.17 15.40 3.92
N TYR A 87 5.50 14.30 4.25
CA TYR A 87 4.28 13.93 3.55
C TYR A 87 3.11 14.88 3.85
N ARG A 88 3.03 15.38 5.08
CA ARG A 88 2.02 16.39 5.42
C ARG A 88 2.17 17.63 4.56
N THR A 89 3.39 18.11 4.38
CA THR A 89 3.68 19.26 3.52
C THR A 89 3.29 18.98 2.08
N ALA A 90 3.63 17.80 1.57
CA ALA A 90 3.27 17.40 0.21
C ALA A 90 1.75 17.38 0.02
N ILE A 91 1.02 16.83 0.99
CA ILE A 91 -0.44 16.76 0.93
C ILE A 91 -1.05 18.16 0.93
N ARG A 92 -0.56 19.04 1.79
CA ARG A 92 -1.05 20.43 1.83
C ARG A 92 -0.79 21.17 0.52
N SER A 93 0.27 20.79 -0.19
CA SER A 93 0.61 21.37 -1.48
C SER A 93 -0.18 20.77 -2.65
N GLY A 94 -1.08 19.85 -2.39
CA GLY A 94 -1.91 19.24 -3.41
C GLY A 94 -1.39 17.91 -3.96
N HIS A 95 -0.26 17.43 -3.46
CA HIS A 95 0.26 16.12 -3.85
C HIS A 95 -0.52 15.01 -3.16
N ARG A 96 -0.52 13.84 -3.76
CA ARG A 96 -1.22 12.67 -3.20
C ARG A 96 -0.29 11.46 -3.21
N PRO A 97 0.63 11.38 -2.24
CA PRO A 97 1.46 10.18 -2.08
C PRO A 97 0.56 8.95 -1.93
N VAL A 98 1.00 7.83 -2.47
CA VAL A 98 0.20 6.61 -2.53
C VAL A 98 0.73 5.59 -1.56
N ALA A 99 -0.13 5.08 -0.69
CA ALA A 99 0.16 3.94 0.16
C ALA A 99 -0.34 2.67 -0.53
N VAL A 100 0.15 1.53 -0.07
CA VAL A 100 -0.28 0.22 -0.56
C VAL A 100 -1.00 -0.51 0.56
N VAL A 101 -2.20 -0.97 0.29
CA VAL A 101 -3.07 -1.61 1.27
C VAL A 101 -3.49 -2.99 0.75
N LEU A 102 -3.47 -3.98 1.62
CA LEU A 102 -3.97 -5.33 1.31
C LEU A 102 -5.28 -5.55 2.04
N ALA A 103 -6.33 -5.81 1.28
CA ALA A 103 -7.60 -6.23 1.85
C ALA A 103 -7.56 -7.73 2.09
N ASP A 104 -7.61 -8.13 3.35
CA ASP A 104 -7.57 -9.51 3.80
C ASP A 104 -8.83 -9.79 4.61
N GLY A 105 -9.87 -10.26 3.91
CA GLY A 105 -11.16 -10.52 4.53
C GLY A 105 -11.77 -9.25 5.10
N GLU A 106 -11.81 -9.14 6.43
CA GLU A 106 -12.40 -8.00 7.11
C GLU A 106 -11.41 -6.87 7.40
N ARG A 107 -10.12 -7.12 7.19
CA ARG A 107 -9.08 -6.14 7.52
C ARG A 107 -8.51 -5.49 6.27
N GLU A 108 -8.12 -4.24 6.42
CA GLU A 108 -7.33 -3.52 5.44
C GLU A 108 -5.95 -3.29 6.06
N LEU A 109 -4.95 -3.98 5.55
CA LEU A 109 -3.58 -3.93 6.10
C LEU A 109 -2.75 -2.90 5.36
N ILE A 110 -2.04 -2.05 6.10
CA ILE A 110 -1.10 -1.12 5.49
C ILE A 110 0.17 -1.90 5.18
N LEU A 111 0.42 -2.18 3.89
CA LEU A 111 1.63 -2.88 3.49
C LEU A 111 2.82 -1.94 3.37
N ASP A 112 2.60 -0.77 2.80
CA ASP A 112 3.61 0.24 2.63
C ASP A 112 2.97 1.60 2.78
N GLY A 113 3.70 2.54 3.38
CA GLY A 113 3.22 3.90 3.49
C GLY A 113 2.62 4.28 4.84
N HIS A 114 3.07 3.66 5.94
CA HIS A 114 2.61 4.03 7.28
C HIS A 114 2.77 5.52 7.55
N HIS A 115 3.89 6.11 7.15
CA HIS A 115 4.14 7.54 7.32
C HIS A 115 3.17 8.39 6.49
N LYS A 116 2.83 7.90 5.28
CA LYS A 116 1.87 8.57 4.41
C LYS A 116 0.46 8.56 5.02
N ILE A 117 0.04 7.42 5.54
CA ILE A 117 -1.28 7.30 6.19
C ILE A 117 -1.34 8.20 7.42
N ALA A 118 -0.30 8.21 8.24
CA ALA A 118 -0.25 9.10 9.39
C ALA A 118 -0.37 10.57 8.97
N ALA A 119 0.31 10.95 7.88
CA ALA A 119 0.25 12.30 7.35
C ALA A 119 -1.15 12.67 6.85
N TYR A 120 -1.81 11.76 6.12
CA TYR A 120 -3.17 11.98 5.66
C TYR A 120 -4.13 12.20 6.83
N ARG A 121 -4.01 11.36 7.86
CA ARG A 121 -4.86 11.51 9.04
C ARG A 121 -4.64 12.82 9.76
N ALA A 122 -3.38 13.24 9.87
CA ALA A 122 -3.05 14.51 10.51
C ALA A 122 -3.60 15.71 9.72
N GLU A 123 -3.67 15.60 8.40
CA GLU A 123 -4.21 16.65 7.54
C GLU A 123 -5.72 16.51 7.27
N GLU A 124 -6.34 15.48 7.81
CA GLU A 124 -7.77 15.19 7.61
C GLU A 124 -8.14 15.08 6.13
N VAL A 125 -7.28 14.41 5.36
CA VAL A 125 -7.48 14.17 3.94
C VAL A 125 -7.63 12.67 3.72
N ALA A 126 -8.56 12.26 2.86
CA ALA A 126 -8.76 10.86 2.52
C ALA A 126 -7.50 10.31 1.84
N PRO A 127 -6.93 9.20 2.35
CA PRO A 127 -5.70 8.65 1.82
C PRO A 127 -5.85 8.15 0.38
N ALA A 128 -4.84 8.40 -0.44
CA ALA A 128 -4.73 7.78 -1.76
C ALA A 128 -3.98 6.46 -1.61
N VAL A 129 -4.56 5.38 -2.08
CA VAL A 129 -3.99 4.04 -1.93
C VAL A 129 -4.13 3.23 -3.20
N VAL A 130 -3.18 2.33 -3.40
CA VAL A 130 -3.37 1.17 -4.26
C VAL A 130 -3.88 0.06 -3.37
N ARG A 131 -4.98 -0.55 -3.75
CA ARG A 131 -5.62 -1.59 -2.98
C ARG A 131 -5.39 -2.93 -3.65
N ILE A 132 -4.81 -3.86 -2.90
CA ILE A 132 -4.61 -5.23 -3.32
C ILE A 132 -5.64 -6.07 -2.57
N THR A 133 -6.47 -6.80 -3.30
CA THR A 133 -7.47 -7.68 -2.70
C THR A 133 -7.09 -9.10 -3.05
N GLN A 134 -6.92 -9.94 -2.02
CA GLN A 134 -6.72 -11.35 -2.25
C GLN A 134 -7.98 -11.90 -2.90
N GLY A 135 -7.84 -12.40 -4.11
CA GLY A 135 -8.90 -13.10 -4.76
C GLY A 135 -9.24 -14.28 -3.89
N GLN A 136 -10.51 -14.45 -3.56
CA GLN A 136 -10.89 -15.62 -2.82
C GLN A 136 -10.36 -16.82 -3.57
N ALA A 137 -9.60 -17.63 -2.86
CA ALA A 137 -9.42 -18.98 -3.30
C ALA A 137 -10.80 -19.39 -3.75
N TYR A 138 -10.91 -19.66 -5.01
CA TYR A 138 -12.14 -20.03 -5.62
C TYR A 138 -12.97 -20.87 -4.66
N SER A 139 -14.09 -20.35 -4.30
CA SER A 139 -15.04 -21.09 -3.50
C SER A 139 -15.93 -21.83 -4.49
N PRO A 140 -15.67 -23.09 -4.74
CA PRO A 140 -16.60 -23.85 -5.52
C PRO A 140 -17.84 -23.99 -4.66
N SER A 141 -18.76 -23.24 -4.98
CA SER A 141 -20.06 -23.54 -4.40
C SER A 141 -20.66 -24.67 -5.18
#